data_9fdaaa264ba68b16f39bf91e61fa5791
#
_entry.id   9fdaaa264ba68b16f39bf91e61fa5791
#
_cell.length_a   1.000
_cell.length_b   1.000
_cell.length_c   1.000
_cell.angle_alpha   90.00
_cell.angle_beta   90.00
_cell.angle_gamma   90.00
#
_symmetry.space_group_name_H-M   'P 1'
#
loop_
_entity.id
_entity.type
_entity.pdbx_description
1 polymer ?
#
loop_
_entity_poly.entity_id
_entity_poly.type
_entity_poly.pdbx_seq_one_letter_code
_entity_poly.pdbx_strand_id
1 'polypeptide(L)'
;MEDLRLLFLITKLLNKNKPVLEHGRRVAKFACAIGEKMKYCQAGLEHIRFAAIVHDIGKTQLSPEVVNKPGKFNEHERVLIRRHPELGYRLLKFLRSDLIAAEVALQHHERLDGSGYPFGSKAKDINPVSRIITVADVIDTMVSPQVYRPALSMNKAFREIKQNCGTLYDPQVVAVSLSLIEKREF
;
A
#
# COMPACT_ATOMS: atom_id res chain seq x y z
N MET A 1 25.70 2.84 -11.44
CA MET A 1 26.18 3.30 -10.09
C MET A 1 25.13 4.12 -9.35
N GLU A 2 24.32 4.95 -10.03
CA GLU A 2 23.25 5.75 -9.39
C GLU A 2 22.15 4.85 -8.80
N ASP A 3 21.73 3.80 -9.49
CA ASP A 3 20.68 2.87 -9.04
C ASP A 3 21.04 2.14 -7.74
N LEU A 4 22.30 1.75 -7.57
CA LEU A 4 22.77 1.10 -6.32
C LEU A 4 22.77 2.06 -5.12
N ARG A 5 23.10 3.33 -5.34
CA ARG A 5 23.03 4.37 -4.30
C ARG A 5 21.60 4.65 -3.89
N LEU A 6 20.69 4.72 -4.86
CA LEU A 6 19.27 4.90 -4.63
C LEU A 6 18.69 3.74 -3.80
N LEU A 7 18.94 2.51 -4.22
CA LEU A 7 18.49 1.32 -3.50
C LEU A 7 19.03 1.27 -2.06
N PHE A 8 20.30 1.62 -1.88
CA PHE A 8 20.92 1.71 -0.56
C PHE A 8 20.24 2.76 0.34
N LEU A 9 19.92 3.95 -0.19
CA LEU A 9 19.26 5.01 0.56
C LEU A 9 17.83 4.60 0.97
N ILE A 10 17.05 4.06 0.05
CA ILE A 10 15.70 3.56 0.32
C ILE A 10 15.74 2.46 1.38
N THR A 11 16.64 1.49 1.23
CA THR A 11 16.81 0.41 2.19
C THR A 11 17.21 0.93 3.57
N LYS A 12 18.11 1.91 3.64
CA LYS A 12 18.52 2.54 4.91
C LYS A 12 17.36 3.26 5.59
N LEU A 13 16.52 3.96 4.83
CA LEU A 13 15.33 4.64 5.36
C LEU A 13 14.31 3.64 5.90
N LEU A 14 14.00 2.60 5.15
CA LEU A 14 13.04 1.58 5.55
C LEU A 14 13.53 0.75 6.74
N ASN A 15 14.83 0.44 6.82
CA ASN A 15 15.40 -0.30 7.95
C ASN A 15 15.31 0.46 9.29
N LYS A 16 15.20 1.78 9.27
CA LYS A 16 14.93 2.57 10.48
C LYS A 16 13.52 2.36 11.01
N ASN A 17 12.60 1.88 10.18
CA ASN A 17 11.22 1.58 10.56
C ASN A 17 10.84 0.15 10.10
N LYS A 18 11.35 -0.84 10.84
CA LYS A 18 11.13 -2.26 10.54
C LYS A 18 9.65 -2.63 10.32
N PRO A 19 8.69 -2.16 11.15
CA PRO A 19 7.27 -2.47 10.93
C PRO A 19 6.76 -2.03 9.56
N VAL A 20 7.16 -0.85 9.07
CA VAL A 20 6.78 -0.36 7.72
C VAL A 20 7.38 -1.25 6.63
N LEU A 21 8.65 -1.65 6.77
CA LEU A 21 9.30 -2.52 5.80
C LEU A 21 8.67 -3.92 5.76
N GLU A 22 8.40 -4.52 6.92
CA GLU A 22 7.79 -5.85 7.01
C GLU A 22 6.37 -5.86 6.45
N HIS A 23 5.58 -4.83 6.75
CA HIS A 23 4.28 -4.61 6.15
C HIS A 23 4.37 -4.52 4.62
N GLY A 24 5.24 -3.64 4.10
CA GLY A 24 5.44 -3.50 2.66
C GLY A 24 5.84 -4.81 1.96
N ARG A 25 6.65 -5.65 2.61
CA ARG A 25 7.02 -6.98 2.08
C ARG A 25 5.83 -7.94 2.00
N ARG A 26 4.96 -7.96 3.02
CA ARG A 26 3.74 -8.80 2.99
C ARG A 26 2.77 -8.30 1.93
N VAL A 27 2.54 -6.99 1.85
CA VAL A 27 1.73 -6.37 0.79
C VAL A 27 2.29 -6.71 -0.59
N ALA A 28 3.61 -6.64 -0.78
CA ALA A 28 4.26 -6.96 -2.05
C ALA A 28 4.05 -8.42 -2.46
N LYS A 29 4.13 -9.37 -1.51
CA LYS A 29 3.89 -10.79 -1.79
C LYS A 29 2.48 -10.99 -2.37
N PHE A 30 1.47 -10.43 -1.73
CA PHE A 30 0.08 -10.56 -2.18
C PHE A 30 -0.23 -9.77 -3.45
N ALA A 31 0.29 -8.53 -3.57
CA ALA A 31 0.13 -7.71 -4.78
C ALA A 31 0.75 -8.36 -6.01
N CYS A 32 1.93 -9.01 -5.88
CA CYS A 32 2.54 -9.77 -6.97
C CYS A 32 1.67 -10.97 -7.38
N ALA A 33 1.12 -11.73 -6.43
CA ALA A 33 0.22 -12.84 -6.74
C ALA A 33 -1.03 -12.36 -7.50
N ILE A 34 -1.58 -11.21 -7.13
CA ILE A 34 -2.68 -10.58 -7.89
C ILE A 34 -2.20 -10.21 -9.30
N GLY A 35 -1.04 -9.56 -9.42
CA GLY A 35 -0.46 -9.15 -10.70
C GLY A 35 -0.21 -10.35 -11.64
N GLU A 36 0.30 -11.46 -11.14
CA GLU A 36 0.49 -12.71 -11.88
C GLU A 36 -0.82 -13.25 -12.44
N LYS A 37 -1.87 -13.32 -11.62
CA LYS A 37 -3.21 -13.75 -12.06
C LYS A 37 -3.84 -12.76 -13.05
N MET A 38 -3.52 -11.48 -12.96
CA MET A 38 -3.91 -10.44 -13.93
C MET A 38 -3.01 -10.41 -15.18
N LYS A 39 -2.06 -11.34 -15.31
CA LYS A 39 -1.15 -11.49 -16.45
C LYS A 39 -0.21 -10.29 -16.70
N TYR A 40 0.22 -9.63 -15.64
CA TYR A 40 1.32 -8.66 -15.76
C TYR A 40 2.61 -9.39 -16.21
N CYS A 41 3.36 -8.77 -17.11
CA CYS A 41 4.68 -9.29 -17.52
C CYS A 41 5.70 -9.15 -16.38
N GLN A 42 6.85 -9.81 -16.49
CA GLN A 42 7.88 -9.81 -15.45
C GLN A 42 8.29 -8.39 -15.02
N ALA A 43 8.49 -7.48 -15.97
CA ALA A 43 8.81 -6.09 -15.65
C ALA A 43 7.69 -5.40 -14.87
N GLY A 44 6.42 -5.66 -15.22
CA GLY A 44 5.26 -5.15 -14.48
C GLY A 44 5.20 -5.69 -13.04
N LEU A 45 5.55 -6.96 -12.83
CA LEU A 45 5.62 -7.56 -11.49
C LEU A 45 6.75 -6.96 -10.65
N GLU A 46 7.87 -6.59 -11.26
CA GLU A 46 8.96 -5.89 -10.56
C GLU A 46 8.54 -4.49 -10.11
N HIS A 47 7.81 -3.74 -10.95
CA HIS A 47 7.22 -2.46 -10.56
C HIS A 47 6.19 -2.63 -9.42
N ILE A 48 5.29 -3.60 -9.50
CA ILE A 48 4.32 -3.91 -8.43
C ILE A 48 5.05 -4.22 -7.13
N ARG A 49 6.06 -5.09 -7.19
CA ARG A 49 6.86 -5.51 -6.02
C ARG A 49 7.54 -4.32 -5.35
N PHE A 50 8.25 -3.53 -6.13
CA PHE A 50 8.98 -2.38 -5.60
C PHE A 50 8.02 -1.33 -5.03
N ALA A 51 6.97 -0.97 -5.79
CA ALA A 51 5.97 0.00 -5.37
C ALA A 51 5.27 -0.43 -4.06
N ALA A 52 4.93 -1.72 -3.93
CA ALA A 52 4.33 -2.25 -2.71
C ALA A 52 5.28 -2.20 -1.49
N ILE A 53 6.57 -2.44 -1.68
CA ILE A 53 7.55 -2.34 -0.58
C ILE A 53 7.67 -0.91 -0.06
N VAL A 54 7.58 0.08 -0.95
CA VAL A 54 7.86 1.48 -0.62
C VAL A 54 6.61 2.36 -0.48
N HIS A 55 5.39 1.80 -0.66
CA HIS A 55 4.15 2.60 -0.67
C HIS A 55 4.00 3.50 0.58
N ASP A 56 4.46 3.02 1.70
CA ASP A 56 4.39 3.66 3.02
C ASP A 56 5.68 4.40 3.42
N ILE A 57 6.65 4.56 2.51
CA ILE A 57 7.97 5.15 2.82
C ILE A 57 7.85 6.57 3.41
N GLY A 58 6.80 7.29 3.10
CA GLY A 58 6.54 8.62 3.65
C GLY A 58 6.35 8.64 5.17
N LYS A 59 5.98 7.52 5.79
CA LYS A 59 5.91 7.38 7.26
C LYS A 59 7.28 7.57 7.92
N THR A 60 8.37 7.34 7.19
CA THR A 60 9.74 7.57 7.70
C THR A 60 10.07 9.06 7.91
N GLN A 61 9.24 9.96 7.38
CA GLN A 61 9.37 11.41 7.52
C GLN A 61 8.46 12.00 8.62
N LEU A 62 7.66 11.16 9.26
CA LEU A 62 6.81 11.53 10.39
C LEU A 62 7.51 11.18 11.71
N SER A 63 7.07 11.84 12.79
CA SER A 63 7.64 11.52 14.11
C SER A 63 7.28 10.09 14.53
N PRO A 64 8.23 9.35 15.15
CA PRO A 64 7.98 7.99 15.62
C PRO A 64 6.81 7.90 16.61
N GLU A 65 6.56 8.94 17.40
CA GLU A 65 5.47 9.00 18.36
C GLU A 65 4.11 8.95 17.67
N VAL A 66 3.98 9.56 16.48
CA VAL A 66 2.75 9.49 15.68
C VAL A 66 2.64 8.13 14.99
N VAL A 67 3.72 7.68 14.33
CA VAL A 67 3.70 6.44 13.53
C VAL A 67 3.46 5.21 14.41
N ASN A 68 4.08 5.15 15.59
CA ASN A 68 4.04 4.00 16.49
C ASN A 68 3.08 4.19 17.67
N LYS A 69 2.18 5.17 17.61
CA LYS A 69 1.26 5.46 18.71
C LYS A 69 0.40 4.25 19.06
N PRO A 70 0.40 3.83 20.33
CA PRO A 70 -0.56 2.84 20.79
C PRO A 70 -1.96 3.48 20.92
N GLY A 71 -2.96 2.85 20.30
CA GLY A 71 -4.35 3.31 20.37
C GLY A 71 -4.82 4.14 19.16
N LYS A 72 -5.97 4.78 19.30
CA LYS A 72 -6.58 5.56 18.23
C LYS A 72 -5.90 6.92 18.08
N PHE A 73 -5.75 7.36 16.84
CA PHE A 73 -5.33 8.73 16.53
C PHE A 73 -6.40 9.74 16.96
N ASN A 74 -5.98 10.83 17.62
CA ASN A 74 -6.81 12.03 17.73
C ASN A 74 -6.89 12.74 16.37
N GLU A 75 -7.66 13.83 16.29
CA GLU A 75 -7.89 14.52 15.02
C GLU A 75 -6.61 15.12 14.43
N HIS A 76 -5.79 15.75 15.26
CA HIS A 76 -4.50 16.32 14.84
C HIS A 76 -3.52 15.24 14.33
N GLU A 77 -3.39 14.15 15.05
CA GLU A 77 -2.53 13.02 14.63
C GLU A 77 -3.04 12.36 13.35
N ARG A 78 -4.38 12.31 13.17
CA ARG A 78 -4.99 11.81 11.94
C ARG A 78 -4.63 12.70 10.74
N VAL A 79 -4.62 14.00 10.90
CA VAL A 79 -4.16 14.94 9.87
C VAL A 79 -2.67 14.70 9.56
N LEU A 80 -1.84 14.51 10.59
CA LEU A 80 -0.42 14.26 10.40
C LEU A 80 -0.15 12.94 9.66
N ILE A 81 -0.75 11.82 10.10
CA ILE A 81 -0.51 10.53 9.47
C ILE A 81 -1.01 10.50 8.03
N ARG A 82 -2.09 11.20 7.70
CA ARG A 82 -2.61 11.30 6.33
C ARG A 82 -1.70 12.05 5.36
N ARG A 83 -0.62 12.66 5.83
CA ARG A 83 0.38 13.31 4.96
C ARG A 83 1.41 12.34 4.38
N HIS A 84 1.50 11.10 4.90
CA HIS A 84 2.53 10.16 4.42
C HIS A 84 2.44 9.85 2.91
N PRO A 85 1.27 9.82 2.24
CA PRO A 85 1.23 9.60 0.79
C PRO A 85 1.96 10.69 0.02
N GLU A 86 1.70 11.96 0.33
CA GLU A 86 2.39 13.09 -0.30
C GLU A 86 3.88 13.14 0.03
N LEU A 87 4.24 12.86 1.29
CA LEU A 87 5.63 12.79 1.71
C LEU A 87 6.39 11.67 0.98
N GLY A 88 5.77 10.49 0.85
CA GLY A 88 6.31 9.37 0.10
C GLY A 88 6.53 9.69 -1.37
N TYR A 89 5.52 10.28 -2.02
CA TYR A 89 5.61 10.75 -3.40
C TYR A 89 6.77 11.70 -3.60
N ARG A 90 6.86 12.77 -2.78
CA ARG A 90 7.93 13.77 -2.87
C ARG A 90 9.31 13.15 -2.67
N LEU A 91 9.44 12.24 -1.70
CA LEU A 91 10.70 11.55 -1.43
C LEU A 91 11.13 10.68 -2.62
N LEU A 92 10.23 9.85 -3.16
CA LEU A 92 10.54 8.99 -4.30
C LEU A 92 10.85 9.79 -5.58
N LYS A 93 10.15 10.90 -5.81
CA LYS A 93 10.44 11.84 -6.91
C LYS A 93 11.80 12.52 -6.72
N PHE A 94 12.12 12.97 -5.52
CA PHE A 94 13.43 13.58 -5.22
C PHE A 94 14.58 12.58 -5.44
N LEU A 95 14.38 11.34 -5.06
CA LEU A 95 15.34 10.26 -5.27
C LEU A 95 15.40 9.78 -6.73
N ARG A 96 14.61 10.34 -7.64
CA ARG A 96 14.47 9.88 -9.05
C ARG A 96 14.17 8.39 -9.15
N SER A 97 13.39 7.89 -8.22
CA SER A 97 12.95 6.51 -8.18
C SER A 97 11.90 6.22 -9.27
N ASP A 98 11.44 4.97 -9.31
CA ASP A 98 10.37 4.51 -10.19
C ASP A 98 9.14 5.43 -10.09
N LEU A 99 8.66 5.96 -11.22
CA LEU A 99 7.51 6.85 -11.27
C LEU A 99 6.23 6.15 -10.80
N ILE A 100 6.05 4.87 -11.15
CA ILE A 100 4.91 4.06 -10.71
C ILE A 100 4.92 3.93 -9.18
N ALA A 101 6.09 3.68 -8.59
CA ALA A 101 6.22 3.60 -7.14
C ALA A 101 5.88 4.93 -6.45
N ALA A 102 6.28 6.07 -7.04
CA ALA A 102 5.90 7.38 -6.52
C ALA A 102 4.38 7.60 -6.60
N GLU A 103 3.75 7.28 -7.73
CA GLU A 103 2.29 7.39 -7.89
C GLU A 103 1.55 6.46 -6.90
N VAL A 104 2.02 5.22 -6.71
CA VAL A 104 1.46 4.30 -5.72
C VAL A 104 1.57 4.86 -4.31
N ALA A 105 2.73 5.40 -3.92
CA ALA A 105 2.88 6.03 -2.61
C ALA A 105 1.86 7.16 -2.40
N LEU A 106 1.52 7.92 -3.45
CA LEU A 106 0.53 8.98 -3.41
C LEU A 106 -0.92 8.46 -3.34
N GLN A 107 -1.23 7.39 -4.06
CA GLN A 107 -2.60 7.00 -4.39
C GLN A 107 -3.14 5.78 -3.64
N HIS A 108 -2.33 5.03 -2.89
CA HIS A 108 -2.78 3.76 -2.27
C HIS A 108 -3.92 3.92 -1.25
N HIS A 109 -4.18 5.13 -0.79
CA HIS A 109 -5.34 5.45 0.04
C HIS A 109 -6.49 6.10 -0.72
N GLU A 110 -6.37 6.31 -2.03
CA GLU A 110 -7.50 6.73 -2.85
C GLU A 110 -8.52 5.60 -3.00
N ARG A 111 -9.76 5.97 -3.30
CA ARG A 111 -10.89 5.06 -3.49
C ARG A 111 -11.59 5.38 -4.80
N LEU A 112 -12.13 4.37 -5.49
CA LEU A 112 -12.70 4.55 -6.83
C LEU A 112 -13.81 5.61 -6.89
N ASP A 113 -14.56 5.77 -5.81
CA ASP A 113 -15.64 6.75 -5.66
C ASP A 113 -15.17 8.18 -5.31
N GLY A 114 -13.88 8.35 -5.02
CA GLY A 114 -13.28 9.62 -4.60
C GLY A 114 -13.38 9.91 -3.10
N SER A 115 -13.81 8.96 -2.28
CA SER A 115 -13.87 9.12 -0.81
C SER A 115 -12.50 8.97 -0.13
N GLY A 116 -11.46 8.64 -0.89
CA GLY A 116 -10.10 8.45 -0.42
C GLY A 116 -9.35 9.75 -0.14
N TYR A 117 -8.05 9.64 0.05
CA TYR A 117 -7.13 10.76 0.26
C TYR A 117 -5.76 10.47 -0.39
N PRO A 118 -4.93 11.49 -0.68
CA PRO A 118 -5.03 12.89 -0.27
C PRO A 118 -5.93 13.77 -1.14
N PHE A 119 -6.21 13.38 -2.40
CA PHE A 119 -6.89 14.25 -3.36
C PHE A 119 -8.35 13.88 -3.64
N GLY A 120 -8.82 12.72 -3.19
CA GLY A 120 -10.13 12.20 -3.56
C GLY A 120 -10.21 11.84 -5.05
N SER A 121 -9.12 11.31 -5.61
CA SER A 121 -9.05 10.89 -7.01
C SER A 121 -10.05 9.78 -7.28
N LYS A 122 -10.70 9.85 -8.46
CA LYS A 122 -11.68 8.84 -8.89
C LYS A 122 -11.03 7.75 -9.75
N ALA A 123 -11.78 6.68 -9.97
CA ALA A 123 -11.32 5.49 -10.68
C ALA A 123 -10.42 5.78 -11.90
N LYS A 124 -10.84 6.69 -12.82
CA LYS A 124 -10.08 7.00 -14.04
C LYS A 124 -8.69 7.61 -13.78
N ASP A 125 -8.50 8.26 -12.64
CA ASP A 125 -7.30 9.01 -12.27
C ASP A 125 -6.36 8.20 -11.36
N ILE A 126 -6.79 7.01 -10.89
CA ILE A 126 -5.99 6.12 -10.03
C ILE A 126 -5.22 5.11 -10.89
N ASN A 127 -3.90 5.09 -10.75
CA ASN A 127 -3.03 4.14 -11.44
C ASN A 127 -3.47 2.68 -11.18
N PRO A 128 -3.52 1.80 -12.20
CA PRO A 128 -3.91 0.41 -12.02
C PRO A 128 -3.09 -0.35 -10.97
N VAL A 129 -1.78 -0.07 -10.86
CA VAL A 129 -0.92 -0.68 -9.84
C VAL A 129 -1.31 -0.19 -8.44
N SER A 130 -1.71 1.09 -8.30
CA SER A 130 -2.22 1.62 -7.02
C SER A 130 -3.49 0.88 -6.59
N ARG A 131 -4.39 0.53 -7.51
CA ARG A 131 -5.61 -0.23 -7.18
C ARG A 131 -5.30 -1.64 -6.68
N ILE A 132 -4.29 -2.31 -7.26
CA ILE A 132 -3.81 -3.62 -6.80
C ILE A 132 -3.27 -3.50 -5.36
N ILE A 133 -2.38 -2.53 -5.14
CA ILE A 133 -1.73 -2.34 -3.85
C ILE A 133 -2.74 -1.91 -2.78
N THR A 134 -3.72 -1.07 -3.12
CA THR A 134 -4.82 -0.69 -2.22
C THR A 134 -5.55 -1.92 -1.64
N VAL A 135 -5.90 -2.90 -2.47
CA VAL A 135 -6.60 -4.11 -2.00
C VAL A 135 -5.67 -4.98 -1.16
N ALA A 136 -4.41 -5.14 -1.60
CA ALA A 136 -3.41 -5.93 -0.87
C ALA A 136 -3.10 -5.32 0.51
N ASP A 137 -2.97 -3.99 0.59
CA ASP A 137 -2.73 -3.24 1.83
C ASP A 137 -3.90 -3.38 2.81
N VAL A 138 -5.13 -3.22 2.34
CA VAL A 138 -6.33 -3.38 3.17
C VAL A 138 -6.38 -4.79 3.76
N ILE A 139 -6.12 -5.82 2.96
CA ILE A 139 -6.13 -7.21 3.44
C ILE A 139 -5.03 -7.42 4.48
N ASP A 140 -3.76 -7.06 4.19
CA ASP A 140 -2.65 -7.22 5.15
C ASP A 140 -2.92 -6.43 6.44
N THR A 141 -3.36 -5.18 6.31
CA THR A 141 -3.70 -4.36 7.48
C THR A 141 -4.77 -5.00 8.34
N MET A 142 -5.79 -5.63 7.74
CA MET A 142 -6.86 -6.29 8.51
C MET A 142 -6.38 -7.57 9.19
N VAL A 143 -5.61 -8.41 8.52
CA VAL A 143 -5.22 -9.74 9.04
C VAL A 143 -3.94 -9.73 9.87
N SER A 144 -3.19 -8.63 9.87
CA SER A 144 -2.03 -8.44 10.72
C SER A 144 -2.40 -7.74 12.04
N PRO A 145 -1.73 -8.07 13.16
CA PRO A 145 -1.92 -7.34 14.39
C PRO A 145 -1.44 -5.89 14.22
N GLN A 146 -2.23 -4.96 14.72
CA GLN A 146 -1.91 -3.54 14.75
C GLN A 146 -1.59 -3.12 16.19
N VAL A 147 -0.86 -2.02 16.36
CA VAL A 147 -0.50 -1.52 17.70
C VAL A 147 -1.74 -1.27 18.58
N TYR A 148 -2.89 -1.00 17.96
CA TYR A 148 -4.14 -0.66 18.63
C TYR A 148 -5.24 -1.74 18.57
N ARG A 149 -5.00 -2.88 17.89
CA ARG A 149 -5.96 -3.99 17.79
C ARG A 149 -5.29 -5.31 17.40
N PRO A 150 -5.85 -6.45 17.82
CA PRO A 150 -5.43 -7.77 17.33
C PRO A 150 -5.76 -7.94 15.85
N ALA A 151 -5.14 -8.94 15.21
CA ALA A 151 -5.47 -9.37 13.86
C ALA A 151 -6.96 -9.73 13.74
N LEU A 152 -7.57 -9.31 12.64
CA LEU A 152 -8.92 -9.76 12.29
C LEU A 152 -8.83 -11.07 11.50
N SER A 153 -9.95 -11.80 11.45
CA SER A 153 -10.01 -13.01 10.63
C SER A 153 -9.99 -12.68 9.14
N MET A 154 -9.41 -13.58 8.33
CA MET A 154 -9.43 -13.47 6.87
C MET A 154 -10.86 -13.30 6.32
N ASN A 155 -11.86 -13.95 6.95
CA ASN A 155 -13.28 -13.81 6.57
C ASN A 155 -13.80 -12.36 6.74
N LYS A 156 -13.25 -11.58 7.68
CA LYS A 156 -13.61 -10.16 7.82
C LYS A 156 -12.98 -9.33 6.69
N ALA A 157 -11.72 -9.56 6.36
CA ALA A 157 -11.06 -8.91 5.24
C ALA A 157 -11.77 -9.24 3.91
N PHE A 158 -12.13 -10.51 3.71
CA PHE A 158 -12.90 -10.98 2.56
C PHE A 158 -14.23 -10.24 2.40
N ARG A 159 -15.00 -10.11 3.49
CA ARG A 159 -16.26 -9.37 3.48
C ARG A 159 -16.07 -7.89 3.16
N GLU A 160 -15.05 -7.26 3.73
CA GLU A 160 -14.72 -5.85 3.48
C GLU A 160 -14.51 -5.59 1.99
N ILE A 161 -13.60 -6.33 1.33
CA ILE A 161 -13.31 -6.10 -0.09
C ILE A 161 -14.46 -6.47 -1.01
N LYS A 162 -15.26 -7.49 -0.63
CA LYS A 162 -16.43 -7.92 -1.41
C LYS A 162 -17.58 -6.92 -1.34
N GLN A 163 -17.89 -6.41 -0.15
CA GLN A 163 -18.98 -5.45 0.06
C GLN A 163 -18.72 -4.12 -0.62
N ASN A 164 -17.44 -3.71 -0.71
CA ASN A 164 -17.02 -2.44 -1.29
C ASN A 164 -16.47 -2.57 -2.73
N CYS A 165 -16.71 -3.73 -3.36
CA CYS A 165 -16.34 -3.99 -4.76
C CYS A 165 -17.08 -3.04 -5.70
N GLY A 166 -16.34 -2.37 -6.59
CA GLY A 166 -16.88 -1.40 -7.55
C GLY A 166 -17.15 -0.01 -6.96
N THR A 167 -17.14 0.14 -5.64
CA THR A 167 -17.29 1.44 -4.97
C THR A 167 -15.94 1.95 -4.46
N LEU A 168 -15.30 1.20 -3.56
CA LEU A 168 -14.00 1.57 -3.03
C LEU A 168 -12.85 0.87 -3.76
N TYR A 169 -13.07 -0.38 -4.21
CA TYR A 169 -12.04 -1.26 -4.76
C TYR A 169 -12.37 -1.70 -6.17
N ASP A 170 -11.32 -1.88 -6.99
CA ASP A 170 -11.43 -2.32 -8.38
C ASP A 170 -12.03 -3.73 -8.47
N PRO A 171 -13.13 -3.92 -9.23
CA PRO A 171 -13.81 -5.20 -9.32
C PRO A 171 -12.93 -6.35 -9.81
N GLN A 172 -12.04 -6.08 -10.77
CA GLN A 172 -11.15 -7.10 -11.30
C GLN A 172 -10.11 -7.52 -10.25
N VAL A 173 -9.54 -6.55 -9.55
CA VAL A 173 -8.59 -6.80 -8.45
C VAL A 173 -9.26 -7.57 -7.32
N VAL A 174 -10.49 -7.19 -6.93
CA VAL A 174 -11.26 -7.89 -5.91
C VAL A 174 -11.52 -9.35 -6.31
N ALA A 175 -12.03 -9.59 -7.54
CA ALA A 175 -12.32 -10.94 -8.01
C ALA A 175 -11.09 -11.87 -7.95
N VAL A 176 -9.93 -11.36 -8.42
CA VAL A 176 -8.66 -12.10 -8.36
C VAL A 176 -8.23 -12.35 -6.92
N SER A 177 -8.31 -11.33 -6.04
CA SER A 177 -7.94 -11.45 -4.64
C SER A 177 -8.77 -12.51 -3.90
N LEU A 178 -10.08 -12.53 -4.14
CA LEU A 178 -10.99 -13.53 -3.55
C LEU A 178 -10.61 -14.93 -4.01
N SER A 179 -10.33 -15.13 -5.31
CA SER A 179 -9.90 -16.43 -5.84
C SER A 179 -8.59 -16.93 -5.21
N LEU A 180 -7.60 -16.04 -5.04
CA LEU A 180 -6.31 -16.37 -4.40
C LEU A 180 -6.50 -16.79 -2.94
N ILE A 181 -7.34 -16.07 -2.19
CA ILE A 181 -7.61 -16.36 -0.78
C ILE A 181 -8.32 -17.71 -0.62
N GLU A 182 -9.36 -17.99 -1.45
CA GLU A 182 -10.12 -19.25 -1.41
C GLU A 182 -9.22 -20.46 -1.69
N LYS A 183 -8.30 -20.32 -2.63
CA LYS A 183 -7.37 -21.40 -3.03
C LYS A 183 -6.11 -21.49 -2.18
N ARG A 184 -5.88 -20.56 -1.27
CA ARG A 184 -4.65 -20.43 -0.46
C ARG A 184 -3.37 -20.35 -1.33
N GLU A 185 -3.43 -19.62 -2.44
CA GLU A 185 -2.36 -19.51 -3.45
C GLU A 185 -1.47 -18.24 -3.25
N PHE A 186 -1.14 -17.87 -2.00
CA PHE A 186 -0.28 -16.69 -1.75
C PHE A 186 0.53 -16.81 -0.44
#